data_4c1453294f6078cc88fa307293b5ab01
#
_entry.id   4c1453294f6078cc88fa307293b5ab01
#
_cell.length_a   1.000
_cell.length_b   1.000
_cell.length_c   1.000
_cell.angle_alpha   90.00
_cell.angle_beta   90.00
_cell.angle_gamma   90.00
#
_symmetry.space_group_name_H-M   'P 1'
#
loop_
_entity.id
_entity.type
_entity.pdbx_description
1 polymer ?
#
loop_
_entity_poly.entity_id
_entity_poly.type
_entity_poly.pdbx_seq_one_letter_code
_entity_poly.pdbx_strand_id
1 'polypeptide(L)'
;MNTVARLFRTAALFSGLTLSSTLALAQGEVRETNTHRFEEVAEGVWFATGTGSVYTMSNALVLVGDEDTLLVDSHVTAAASRALIDSLSVLTDKPVRYLVNSHYHFDHAHGNQSFPEGVEIIGHEYTRMKLNGELGNVLEEVTFKSFSDPVPATVRSLERQAADAGSGERREQLLQQAKVQRDYMEAIKEIVPTPPNITLEEKMTLFQSLEEGDREIQLRHLGRAHTGGDVLVFLPDEKIVFTGDMMLPFLAYMGDGHVDEWPATLDALKTLDFDTWLPGHGPVMRTRKPIHDFQAYLRDLWIKASDLYTEGVDAETAANTLDMTNHSQNFAQIRAPGVDPRAINRIYSLLESREQ
;
A
#
# COMPACT_ATOMS: atom_id res chain seq x y z
N MET A 1 16.74 -91.69 6.89
CA MET A 1 16.18 -91.48 8.21
C MET A 1 16.85 -90.23 8.73
N ASN A 2 16.39 -89.10 8.46
CA ASN A 2 16.64 -87.86 9.16
C ASN A 2 15.79 -86.74 8.49
N THR A 3 14.77 -86.41 9.17
CA THR A 3 13.79 -85.37 8.78
C THR A 3 14.33 -83.99 9.22
N VAL A 4 14.59 -83.12 8.29
CA VAL A 4 15.01 -81.76 8.58
C VAL A 4 13.79 -80.84 8.42
N ALA A 5 13.31 -80.25 9.54
CA ALA A 5 12.28 -79.32 9.60
C ALA A 5 12.74 -77.90 9.08
N ARG A 6 12.10 -77.38 8.10
CA ARG A 6 12.28 -75.96 7.62
C ARG A 6 11.36 -75.04 8.38
N LEU A 7 11.99 -74.13 9.16
CA LEU A 7 11.27 -72.98 9.74
C LEU A 7 11.07 -71.87 8.68
N PHE A 8 9.86 -71.52 8.37
CA PHE A 8 9.49 -70.33 7.62
C PHE A 8 9.41 -69.12 8.59
N ARG A 9 10.32 -68.16 8.42
CA ARG A 9 10.19 -66.84 9.05
C ARG A 9 9.39 -65.95 8.11
N THR A 10 8.19 -65.58 8.48
CA THR A 10 7.40 -64.52 7.85
C THR A 10 7.90 -63.17 8.34
N ALA A 11 8.49 -62.38 7.46
CA ALA A 11 8.80 -61.01 7.70
C ALA A 11 7.56 -60.15 7.35
N ALA A 12 6.96 -59.52 8.36
CA ALA A 12 5.92 -58.52 8.15
C ALA A 12 6.57 -57.20 7.76
N LEU A 13 6.36 -56.77 6.53
CA LEU A 13 6.67 -55.41 6.05
C LEU A 13 5.58 -54.44 6.57
N PHE A 14 5.94 -53.62 7.55
CA PHE A 14 5.17 -52.44 7.92
C PHE A 14 5.51 -51.35 6.90
N SER A 15 4.60 -51.10 5.94
CA SER A 15 4.62 -49.94 5.10
C SER A 15 4.04 -48.77 5.91
N GLY A 16 4.94 -47.94 6.48
CA GLY A 16 4.57 -46.66 7.05
C GLY A 16 4.16 -45.70 5.93
N LEU A 17 2.88 -45.48 5.72
CA LEU A 17 2.36 -44.33 4.98
C LEU A 17 2.63 -43.07 5.82
N THR A 18 3.66 -42.32 5.50
CA THR A 18 3.81 -40.93 5.94
C THR A 18 2.84 -40.09 5.10
N LEU A 19 1.69 -39.74 5.68
CA LEU A 19 0.86 -38.67 5.15
C LEU A 19 1.66 -37.36 5.31
N SER A 20 2.32 -36.93 4.25
CA SER A 20 2.78 -35.55 4.12
C SER A 20 1.53 -34.70 3.86
N SER A 21 0.96 -34.14 4.91
CA SER A 21 -0.02 -33.07 4.77
C SER A 21 0.73 -31.84 4.25
N THR A 22 0.75 -31.67 2.92
CA THR A 22 0.96 -30.36 2.33
C THR A 22 -0.22 -29.50 2.75
N LEU A 23 -0.02 -28.61 3.74
CA LEU A 23 -0.91 -27.48 3.91
C LEU A 23 -0.84 -26.65 2.62
N ALA A 24 -1.75 -26.90 1.70
CA ALA A 24 -2.13 -25.91 0.72
C ALA A 24 -2.71 -24.75 1.55
N LEU A 25 -2.04 -23.60 1.59
CA LEU A 25 -2.62 -22.38 2.10
C LEU A 25 -3.91 -22.19 1.30
N ALA A 26 -5.05 -22.38 1.94
CA ALA A 26 -6.34 -22.11 1.33
C ALA A 26 -6.28 -20.65 0.88
N GLN A 27 -6.53 -20.39 -0.41
CA GLN A 27 -6.79 -19.03 -0.86
C GLN A 27 -8.01 -18.54 -0.06
N GLY A 28 -7.85 -17.39 0.62
CA GLY A 28 -8.94 -16.79 1.37
C GLY A 28 -10.17 -16.55 0.47
N GLU A 29 -11.31 -16.37 1.07
CA GLU A 29 -12.54 -16.04 0.36
C GLU A 29 -12.30 -14.76 -0.47
N VAL A 30 -12.88 -14.71 -1.68
CA VAL A 30 -12.85 -13.51 -2.53
C VAL A 30 -14.29 -13.08 -2.78
N ARG A 31 -14.59 -11.82 -2.47
CA ARG A 31 -15.85 -11.17 -2.82
C ARG A 31 -15.59 -10.00 -3.74
N GLU A 32 -16.46 -9.76 -4.68
CA GLU A 32 -16.26 -8.75 -5.70
C GLU A 32 -17.55 -7.98 -5.98
N THR A 33 -17.38 -6.67 -6.19
CA THR A 33 -18.40 -5.78 -6.71
C THR A 33 -17.93 -5.21 -8.05
N ASN A 34 -18.70 -4.34 -8.67
CA ASN A 34 -18.24 -3.67 -9.90
C ASN A 34 -17.00 -2.80 -9.68
N THR A 35 -16.76 -2.32 -8.46
CA THR A 35 -15.71 -1.34 -8.16
C THR A 35 -14.56 -1.88 -7.33
N HIS A 36 -14.81 -2.89 -6.49
CA HIS A 36 -13.82 -3.45 -5.58
C HIS A 36 -13.82 -4.96 -5.57
N ARG A 37 -12.62 -5.50 -5.43
CA ARG A 37 -12.34 -6.90 -5.11
C ARG A 37 -11.79 -6.96 -3.69
N PHE A 38 -12.39 -7.80 -2.87
CA PHE A 38 -12.00 -8.06 -1.48
C PHE A 38 -11.41 -9.46 -1.37
N GLU A 39 -10.19 -9.57 -0.86
CA GLU A 39 -9.53 -10.84 -0.56
C GLU A 39 -9.44 -10.99 0.96
N GLU A 40 -10.06 -12.05 1.51
CA GLU A 40 -9.95 -12.36 2.92
C GLU A 40 -8.55 -12.92 3.22
N VAL A 41 -7.82 -12.24 4.10
CA VAL A 41 -6.44 -12.62 4.47
C VAL A 41 -6.37 -13.26 5.86
N ALA A 42 -7.37 -13.02 6.69
CA ALA A 42 -7.71 -13.70 7.93
C ALA A 42 -9.19 -13.46 8.21
N GLU A 43 -9.78 -14.16 9.19
CA GLU A 43 -11.19 -14.01 9.53
C GLU A 43 -11.57 -12.55 9.80
N GLY A 44 -12.52 -12.03 9.01
CA GLY A 44 -12.96 -10.63 9.08
C GLY A 44 -11.90 -9.59 8.71
N VAL A 45 -10.77 -10.00 8.13
CA VAL A 45 -9.68 -9.12 7.65
C VAL A 45 -9.63 -9.18 6.13
N TRP A 46 -10.05 -8.09 5.48
CA TRP A 46 -10.23 -8.04 4.03
C TRP A 46 -9.31 -7.02 3.39
N PHE A 47 -8.56 -7.45 2.37
CA PHE A 47 -7.74 -6.57 1.55
C PHE A 47 -8.53 -6.15 0.32
N ALA A 48 -8.79 -4.86 0.19
CA ALA A 48 -9.61 -4.28 -0.87
C ALA A 48 -8.75 -3.67 -1.98
N THR A 49 -9.01 -4.06 -3.23
CA THR A 49 -8.36 -3.53 -4.43
C THR A 49 -9.39 -3.06 -5.44
N GLY A 50 -9.09 -2.00 -6.18
CA GLY A 50 -9.99 -1.49 -7.23
C GLY A 50 -10.04 -2.42 -8.45
N THR A 51 -11.24 -2.62 -9.04
CA THR A 51 -11.41 -3.38 -10.29
C THR A 51 -11.06 -2.57 -11.54
N GLY A 52 -10.83 -1.26 -11.42
CA GLY A 52 -10.56 -0.35 -12.52
C GLY A 52 -11.81 0.30 -13.13
N SER A 53 -13.01 0.06 -12.59
CA SER A 53 -14.24 0.73 -13.02
C SER A 53 -14.40 2.13 -12.41
N VAL A 54 -13.74 2.38 -11.29
CA VAL A 54 -13.54 3.67 -10.63
C VAL A 54 -12.03 3.84 -10.41
N TYR A 55 -11.54 5.08 -10.47
CA TYR A 55 -10.14 5.38 -10.22
C TYR A 55 -9.91 5.44 -8.70
N THR A 56 -9.45 4.33 -8.12
CA THR A 56 -9.17 4.20 -6.68
C THR A 56 -7.74 4.56 -6.32
N MET A 57 -6.80 4.18 -7.17
CA MET A 57 -5.35 4.30 -7.10
C MET A 57 -4.72 3.42 -6.03
N SER A 58 -5.07 3.58 -4.76
CA SER A 58 -4.55 2.79 -3.63
C SER A 58 -5.39 1.54 -3.33
N ASN A 59 -4.84 0.66 -2.51
CA ASN A 59 -5.56 -0.39 -1.82
C ASN A 59 -6.16 0.15 -0.50
N ALA A 60 -7.05 -0.63 0.11
CA ALA A 60 -7.60 -0.36 1.42
C ALA A 60 -7.64 -1.65 2.27
N LEU A 61 -7.67 -1.50 3.59
CA LEU A 61 -7.91 -2.60 4.52
C LEU A 61 -9.28 -2.43 5.15
N VAL A 62 -10.03 -3.53 5.28
CA VAL A 62 -11.34 -3.58 5.94
C VAL A 62 -11.27 -4.60 7.07
N LEU A 63 -11.52 -4.15 8.29
CA LEU A 63 -11.65 -5.00 9.47
C LEU A 63 -13.12 -5.05 9.88
N VAL A 64 -13.72 -6.22 9.77
CA VAL A 64 -15.12 -6.46 10.15
C VAL A 64 -15.15 -7.04 11.56
N GLY A 65 -15.82 -6.35 12.47
CA GLY A 65 -16.11 -6.80 13.82
C GLY A 65 -17.59 -7.13 13.99
N ASP A 66 -17.99 -7.50 15.20
CA ASP A 66 -19.38 -7.83 15.52
C ASP A 66 -20.30 -6.62 15.53
N GLU A 67 -19.78 -5.46 15.93
CA GLU A 67 -20.57 -4.26 16.11
C GLU A 67 -20.29 -3.19 15.06
N ASP A 68 -19.06 -3.17 14.54
CA ASP A 68 -18.56 -2.10 13.66
C ASP A 68 -17.54 -2.59 12.63
N THR A 69 -17.20 -1.68 11.72
CA THR A 69 -16.15 -1.87 10.71
C THR A 69 -15.10 -0.77 10.87
N LEU A 70 -13.81 -1.14 10.77
CA LEU A 70 -12.71 -0.21 10.63
C LEU A 70 -12.17 -0.28 9.19
N LEU A 71 -11.99 0.88 8.57
CA LEU A 71 -11.33 1.03 7.27
C LEU A 71 -9.94 1.64 7.43
N VAL A 72 -9.02 1.25 6.57
CA VAL A 72 -7.72 1.93 6.40
C VAL A 72 -7.64 2.44 4.98
N ASP A 73 -7.41 3.74 4.86
CA ASP A 73 -7.37 4.56 3.65
C ASP A 73 -8.72 4.72 2.93
N SER A 74 -8.89 5.87 2.30
CA SER A 74 -10.16 6.35 1.76
C SER A 74 -10.14 6.56 0.24
N HIS A 75 -9.05 6.14 -0.43
CA HIS A 75 -8.83 6.37 -1.86
C HIS A 75 -8.69 7.86 -2.27
N VAL A 76 -8.60 8.05 -3.59
CA VAL A 76 -8.15 9.27 -4.26
C VAL A 76 -9.21 10.38 -4.37
N THR A 77 -10.49 10.06 -4.21
CA THR A 77 -11.61 11.02 -4.32
C THR A 77 -12.81 10.59 -3.49
N ALA A 78 -13.70 11.52 -3.23
CA ALA A 78 -14.99 11.25 -2.62
C ALA A 78 -15.80 10.20 -3.39
N ALA A 79 -15.73 10.18 -4.72
CA ALA A 79 -16.44 9.20 -5.54
C ALA A 79 -15.87 7.79 -5.36
N ALA A 80 -14.54 7.65 -5.31
CA ALA A 80 -13.88 6.37 -5.06
C ALA A 80 -14.16 5.85 -3.65
N SER A 81 -14.13 6.75 -2.66
CA SER A 81 -14.44 6.40 -1.27
C SER A 81 -15.89 5.96 -1.07
N ARG A 82 -16.86 6.67 -1.66
CA ARG A 82 -18.27 6.23 -1.66
C ARG A 82 -18.42 4.85 -2.30
N ALA A 83 -17.73 4.59 -3.41
CA ALA A 83 -17.77 3.28 -4.06
C ALA A 83 -17.20 2.17 -3.16
N LEU A 84 -16.18 2.46 -2.35
CA LEU A 84 -15.67 1.52 -1.34
C LEU A 84 -16.73 1.27 -0.26
N ILE A 85 -17.30 2.34 0.33
CA ILE A 85 -18.32 2.26 1.38
C ILE A 85 -19.53 1.45 0.90
N ASP A 86 -20.05 1.73 -0.30
CA ASP A 86 -21.17 1.00 -0.89
C ASP A 86 -20.85 -0.48 -1.12
N SER A 87 -19.59 -0.78 -1.47
CA SER A 87 -19.10 -2.13 -1.70
C SER A 87 -18.96 -2.96 -0.43
N LEU A 88 -18.91 -2.36 0.77
CA LEU A 88 -18.86 -3.11 2.04
C LEU A 88 -20.07 -4.01 2.26
N SER A 89 -21.20 -3.69 1.63
CA SER A 89 -22.43 -4.50 1.73
C SER A 89 -22.29 -5.97 1.31
N VAL A 90 -21.25 -6.33 0.53
CA VAL A 90 -20.96 -7.74 0.22
C VAL A 90 -20.19 -8.43 1.35
N LEU A 91 -19.64 -7.67 2.31
CA LEU A 91 -18.88 -8.18 3.46
C LEU A 91 -19.73 -8.18 4.72
N THR A 92 -20.43 -7.08 5.01
CA THR A 92 -21.10 -6.84 6.28
C THR A 92 -22.19 -5.77 6.14
N ASP A 93 -23.14 -5.78 7.09
CA ASP A 93 -24.11 -4.71 7.32
C ASP A 93 -23.71 -3.77 8.49
N LYS A 94 -22.55 -4.01 9.11
CA LYS A 94 -22.08 -3.23 10.25
C LYS A 94 -21.61 -1.83 9.81
N PRO A 95 -21.89 -0.80 10.61
CA PRO A 95 -21.49 0.57 10.28
C PRO A 95 -19.97 0.74 10.33
N VAL A 96 -19.44 1.63 9.48
CA VAL A 96 -18.08 2.10 9.62
C VAL A 96 -18.00 3.02 10.84
N ARG A 97 -17.15 2.69 11.80
CA ARG A 97 -16.89 3.48 13.00
C ARG A 97 -15.58 4.23 12.94
N TYR A 98 -14.56 3.60 12.37
CA TYR A 98 -13.22 4.16 12.26
C TYR A 98 -12.73 4.17 10.82
N LEU A 99 -12.11 5.29 10.44
CA LEU A 99 -11.25 5.39 9.27
C LEU A 99 -9.84 5.69 9.76
N VAL A 100 -8.85 4.90 9.36
CA VAL A 100 -7.44 5.17 9.63
C VAL A 100 -6.78 5.66 8.35
N ASN A 101 -6.08 6.79 8.39
CA ASN A 101 -5.21 7.19 7.29
C ASN A 101 -3.80 6.65 7.54
N SER A 102 -3.30 5.82 6.62
CA SER A 102 -1.91 5.38 6.66
C SER A 102 -0.95 6.54 6.50
N HIS A 103 -1.28 7.52 5.67
CA HIS A 103 -0.57 8.78 5.50
C HIS A 103 -1.44 9.81 4.74
N TYR A 104 -0.90 11.02 4.48
CA TYR A 104 -1.69 12.14 3.96
C TYR A 104 -1.83 12.17 2.44
N HIS A 105 -1.11 11.32 1.66
CA HIS A 105 -1.16 11.41 0.21
C HIS A 105 -2.56 11.26 -0.34
N PHE A 106 -2.76 11.89 -1.47
CA PHE A 106 -4.06 12.13 -2.08
C PHE A 106 -4.84 10.85 -2.36
N ASP A 107 -4.15 9.76 -2.72
CA ASP A 107 -4.77 8.48 -3.04
C ASP A 107 -5.08 7.61 -1.80
N HIS A 108 -4.72 8.07 -0.61
CA HIS A 108 -5.01 7.44 0.68
C HIS A 108 -5.99 8.24 1.54
N ALA A 109 -6.05 9.57 1.36
CA ALA A 109 -6.75 10.44 2.30
C ALA A 109 -7.74 11.43 1.66
N HIS A 110 -7.76 11.64 0.32
CA HIS A 110 -8.67 12.61 -0.29
C HIS A 110 -10.14 12.14 -0.33
N GLY A 111 -10.40 10.87 -0.06
CA GLY A 111 -11.75 10.36 0.12
C GLY A 111 -12.36 10.61 1.50
N ASN A 112 -11.61 11.10 2.48
CA ASN A 112 -12.05 11.29 3.87
C ASN A 112 -13.37 12.06 4.00
N GLN A 113 -13.59 13.07 3.14
CA GLN A 113 -14.82 13.88 3.11
C GLN A 113 -16.11 13.08 2.86
N SER A 114 -16.02 11.83 2.43
CA SER A 114 -17.19 10.98 2.12
C SER A 114 -17.74 10.27 3.33
N PHE A 115 -16.99 10.23 4.42
CA PHE A 115 -17.45 9.56 5.63
C PHE A 115 -18.44 10.44 6.38
N PRO A 116 -19.57 9.86 6.85
CA PRO A 116 -20.59 10.61 7.56
C PRO A 116 -20.08 11.14 8.91
N GLU A 117 -20.76 12.16 9.41
CA GLU A 117 -20.56 12.67 10.76
C GLU A 117 -20.73 11.53 11.77
N GLY A 118 -19.76 11.37 12.71
CA GLY A 118 -19.72 10.27 13.68
C GLY A 118 -18.73 9.15 13.34
N VAL A 119 -18.16 9.13 12.14
CA VAL A 119 -16.98 8.29 11.86
C VAL A 119 -15.73 8.99 12.39
N GLU A 120 -14.99 8.27 13.24
CA GLU A 120 -13.73 8.78 13.77
C GLU A 120 -12.61 8.56 12.76
N ILE A 121 -11.98 9.65 12.32
CA ILE A 121 -10.84 9.61 11.39
C ILE A 121 -9.56 9.70 12.20
N ILE A 122 -8.76 8.64 12.17
CA ILE A 122 -7.53 8.50 12.93
C ILE A 122 -6.33 8.61 11.97
N GLY A 123 -5.30 9.35 12.37
CA GLY A 123 -4.05 9.44 11.61
C GLY A 123 -2.92 10.02 12.44
N HIS A 124 -1.72 10.06 11.87
CA HIS A 124 -0.61 10.75 12.52
C HIS A 124 -0.87 12.26 12.59
N GLU A 125 -0.32 12.94 13.61
CA GLU A 125 -0.42 14.39 13.73
C GLU A 125 0.07 15.11 12.46
N TYR A 126 1.18 14.64 11.87
CA TYR A 126 1.68 15.16 10.60
C TYR A 126 0.66 15.07 9.47
N THR A 127 -0.06 13.95 9.37
CA THR A 127 -1.16 13.77 8.39
C THR A 127 -2.26 14.80 8.60
N ARG A 128 -2.61 15.07 9.87
CA ARG A 128 -3.56 16.13 10.21
C ARG A 128 -3.08 17.52 9.78
N MET A 129 -1.83 17.87 10.10
CA MET A 129 -1.22 19.17 9.76
C MET A 129 -1.13 19.39 8.24
N LYS A 130 -0.93 18.33 7.47
CA LYS A 130 -0.96 18.37 6.01
C LYS A 130 -2.38 18.62 5.49
N LEU A 131 -3.35 17.84 5.92
CA LEU A 131 -4.72 17.90 5.40
C LEU A 131 -5.51 19.11 5.87
N ASN A 132 -5.15 19.75 7.00
CA ASN A 132 -5.77 21.00 7.45
C ASN A 132 -5.07 22.27 6.91
N GLY A 133 -3.97 22.11 6.16
CA GLY A 133 -3.28 23.21 5.50
C GLY A 133 -2.19 23.91 6.35
N GLU A 134 -1.92 23.46 7.58
CA GLU A 134 -0.84 24.03 8.42
C GLU A 134 0.53 23.89 7.78
N LEU A 135 0.76 22.80 7.04
CA LEU A 135 2.01 22.51 6.31
C LEU A 135 1.89 22.77 4.79
N GLY A 136 1.00 23.65 4.37
CA GLY A 136 0.76 23.97 2.98
C GLY A 136 -0.53 23.35 2.41
N ASN A 137 -0.88 23.70 1.18
CA ASN A 137 -2.07 23.19 0.52
C ASN A 137 -1.74 21.89 -0.23
N VAL A 138 -2.24 20.76 0.25
CA VAL A 138 -2.00 19.43 -0.37
C VAL A 138 -2.47 19.34 -1.84
N LEU A 139 -3.45 20.16 -2.25
CA LEU A 139 -3.91 20.22 -3.65
C LEU A 139 -2.94 20.97 -4.57
N GLU A 140 -2.00 21.72 -4.01
CA GLU A 140 -0.97 22.44 -4.75
C GLU A 140 0.38 21.74 -4.72
N GLU A 141 0.53 20.66 -3.95
CA GLU A 141 1.78 19.93 -3.83
C GLU A 141 2.17 19.21 -5.12
N VAL A 142 3.48 19.12 -5.33
CA VAL A 142 4.08 18.43 -6.49
C VAL A 142 3.59 16.99 -6.58
N THR A 143 3.41 16.33 -5.44
CA THR A 143 2.91 14.95 -5.36
C THR A 143 1.56 14.85 -6.03
N PHE A 144 0.54 15.60 -5.58
CA PHE A 144 -0.79 15.56 -6.20
C PHE A 144 -0.75 15.99 -7.67
N LYS A 145 -0.10 17.11 -7.98
CA LYS A 145 -0.05 17.66 -9.35
C LYS A 145 0.66 16.74 -10.34
N SER A 146 1.72 16.07 -9.93
CA SER A 146 2.44 15.15 -10.83
C SER A 146 1.60 13.95 -11.29
N PHE A 147 0.54 13.61 -10.56
CA PHE A 147 -0.41 12.56 -10.93
C PHE A 147 -1.71 13.09 -11.55
N SER A 148 -2.17 14.29 -11.18
CA SER A 148 -3.40 14.88 -11.72
C SER A 148 -3.21 15.63 -13.03
N ASP A 149 -2.14 16.41 -13.18
CA ASP A 149 -1.89 17.24 -14.36
C ASP A 149 -1.75 16.44 -15.67
N PRO A 150 -1.17 15.23 -15.71
CA PRO A 150 -1.07 14.43 -16.94
C PRO A 150 -2.40 13.82 -17.40
N VAL A 151 -3.43 13.75 -16.56
CA VAL A 151 -4.68 13.05 -16.84
C VAL A 151 -5.37 13.52 -18.11
N PRO A 152 -5.48 14.82 -18.44
CA PRO A 152 -6.07 15.27 -19.69
C PRO A 152 -5.34 14.75 -20.93
N ALA A 153 -4.02 14.64 -20.86
CA ALA A 153 -3.21 14.07 -21.95
C ALA A 153 -3.42 12.56 -22.08
N THR A 154 -3.54 11.88 -20.94
CA THR A 154 -3.86 10.43 -20.87
C THR A 154 -5.21 10.14 -21.53
N VAL A 155 -6.25 10.90 -21.21
CA VAL A 155 -7.59 10.77 -21.84
C VAL A 155 -7.49 10.91 -23.34
N ARG A 156 -6.88 12.00 -23.84
CA ARG A 156 -6.70 12.19 -25.30
C ARG A 156 -5.91 11.06 -25.95
N SER A 157 -4.94 10.50 -25.25
CA SER A 157 -4.15 9.36 -25.77
C SER A 157 -5.00 8.10 -25.89
N LEU A 158 -5.79 7.77 -24.84
CA LEU A 158 -6.70 6.62 -24.85
C LEU A 158 -7.77 6.72 -25.94
N GLU A 159 -8.34 7.92 -26.13
CA GLU A 159 -9.33 8.17 -27.18
C GLU A 159 -8.76 8.01 -28.59
N ARG A 160 -7.52 8.49 -28.83
CA ARG A 160 -6.83 8.24 -30.13
C ARG A 160 -6.57 6.76 -30.32
N GLN A 161 -6.04 6.05 -29.32
CA GLN A 161 -5.82 4.61 -29.41
C GLN A 161 -7.13 3.85 -29.68
N ALA A 162 -8.24 4.29 -29.07
CA ALA A 162 -9.55 3.71 -29.33
C ALA A 162 -10.05 3.94 -30.77
N ALA A 163 -9.77 5.12 -31.34
CA ALA A 163 -10.09 5.41 -32.74
C ALA A 163 -9.27 4.54 -33.70
N ASP A 164 -7.97 4.38 -33.41
CA ASP A 164 -7.05 3.56 -34.20
C ASP A 164 -7.37 2.05 -34.11
N ALA A 165 -7.92 1.59 -32.99
CA ALA A 165 -8.32 0.20 -32.77
C ALA A 165 -9.56 -0.22 -33.63
N GLY A 166 -10.24 0.73 -34.27
CA GLY A 166 -11.39 0.46 -35.12
C GLY A 166 -12.64 0.07 -34.32
N SER A 167 -13.00 -1.21 -34.29
CA SER A 167 -14.17 -1.74 -33.58
C SER A 167 -13.78 -2.97 -32.74
N GLY A 168 -14.60 -3.32 -31.77
CA GLY A 168 -14.46 -4.52 -30.95
C GLY A 168 -13.96 -4.23 -29.51
N GLU A 169 -13.67 -5.30 -28.78
CA GLU A 169 -13.40 -5.30 -27.35
C GLU A 169 -12.26 -4.34 -26.94
N ARG A 170 -11.16 -4.30 -27.71
CA ARG A 170 -10.03 -3.41 -27.43
C ARG A 170 -10.44 -1.94 -27.45
N ARG A 171 -11.29 -1.54 -28.39
CA ARG A 171 -11.82 -0.18 -28.46
C ARG A 171 -12.67 0.13 -27.23
N GLU A 172 -13.54 -0.79 -26.86
CA GLU A 172 -14.44 -0.64 -25.70
C GLU A 172 -13.64 -0.50 -24.40
N GLN A 173 -12.61 -1.33 -24.21
CA GLN A 173 -11.69 -1.24 -23.05
C GLN A 173 -11.00 0.13 -22.98
N LEU A 174 -10.46 0.64 -24.10
CA LEU A 174 -9.80 1.95 -24.15
C LEU A 174 -10.77 3.09 -23.86
N LEU A 175 -11.99 3.04 -24.38
CA LEU A 175 -13.03 4.03 -24.10
C LEU A 175 -13.48 3.98 -22.64
N GLN A 176 -13.57 2.79 -22.05
CA GLN A 176 -13.87 2.64 -20.63
C GLN A 176 -12.74 3.22 -19.78
N GLN A 177 -11.48 2.96 -20.09
CA GLN A 177 -10.34 3.58 -19.40
C GLN A 177 -10.36 5.09 -19.53
N ALA A 178 -10.64 5.63 -20.73
CA ALA A 178 -10.77 7.07 -20.94
C ALA A 178 -11.92 7.67 -20.12
N LYS A 179 -13.03 6.94 -19.98
CA LYS A 179 -14.16 7.37 -19.15
C LYS A 179 -13.76 7.46 -17.68
N VAL A 180 -13.10 6.43 -17.14
CA VAL A 180 -12.64 6.41 -15.75
C VAL A 180 -11.71 7.61 -15.46
N GLN A 181 -10.81 7.93 -16.38
CA GLN A 181 -9.92 9.08 -16.26
C GLN A 181 -10.67 10.42 -16.33
N ARG A 182 -11.70 10.54 -17.18
CA ARG A 182 -12.55 11.74 -17.22
C ARG A 182 -13.36 11.90 -15.93
N ASP A 183 -13.96 10.82 -15.44
CA ASP A 183 -14.72 10.85 -14.18
C ASP A 183 -13.81 11.27 -13.02
N TYR A 184 -12.56 10.79 -12.99
CA TYR A 184 -11.56 11.25 -12.02
C TYR A 184 -11.26 12.76 -12.15
N MET A 185 -11.08 13.29 -13.37
CA MET A 185 -10.85 14.73 -13.59
C MET A 185 -11.99 15.60 -13.07
N GLU A 186 -13.22 15.12 -13.13
CA GLU A 186 -14.36 15.85 -12.54
C GLU A 186 -14.36 15.72 -11.01
N ALA A 187 -14.12 14.51 -10.50
CA ALA A 187 -14.14 14.23 -9.07
C ALA A 187 -13.06 14.97 -8.27
N ILE A 188 -11.87 15.20 -8.84
CA ILE A 188 -10.81 15.96 -8.15
C ILE A 188 -11.16 17.44 -7.91
N LYS A 189 -12.09 18.01 -8.69
CA LYS A 189 -12.54 19.40 -8.49
C LYS A 189 -13.38 19.57 -7.21
N GLU A 190 -13.91 18.47 -6.70
CA GLU A 190 -14.78 18.45 -5.52
C GLU A 190 -14.02 18.06 -4.23
N ILE A 191 -12.70 17.88 -4.31
CA ILE A 191 -11.91 17.48 -3.16
C ILE A 191 -11.88 18.58 -2.12
N VAL A 192 -12.29 18.23 -0.91
CA VAL A 192 -12.15 19.02 0.30
C VAL A 192 -11.25 18.24 1.24
N PRO A 193 -9.96 18.59 1.38
CA PRO A 193 -9.06 17.90 2.30
C PRO A 193 -9.68 17.86 3.70
N THR A 194 -9.87 16.66 4.24
CA THR A 194 -10.55 16.44 5.52
C THR A 194 -9.56 15.74 6.47
N PRO A 195 -9.06 16.46 7.50
CA PRO A 195 -8.03 15.93 8.38
C PRO A 195 -8.58 14.91 9.37
N PRO A 196 -7.73 14.02 9.90
CA PRO A 196 -8.04 13.21 11.07
C PRO A 196 -8.56 14.06 12.24
N ASN A 197 -9.60 13.58 12.94
CA ASN A 197 -10.12 14.20 14.17
C ASN A 197 -9.53 13.55 15.44
N ILE A 198 -8.92 12.37 15.30
CA ILE A 198 -8.12 11.72 16.35
C ILE A 198 -6.69 11.58 15.82
N THR A 199 -5.71 11.99 16.62
CA THR A 199 -4.30 11.90 16.22
C THR A 199 -3.50 11.00 17.16
N LEU A 200 -2.44 10.39 16.60
CA LEU A 200 -1.39 9.70 17.34
C LEU A 200 -0.02 10.23 16.91
N GLU A 201 0.95 10.14 17.81
CA GLU A 201 2.37 10.44 17.54
C GLU A 201 3.18 9.16 17.34
N GLU A 202 3.04 8.18 18.24
CA GLU A 202 3.81 6.92 18.17
C GLU A 202 2.94 5.69 18.05
N LYS A 203 1.99 5.53 18.97
CA LYS A 203 1.15 4.31 19.05
C LYS A 203 -0.23 4.60 19.60
N MET A 204 -1.22 3.94 19.01
CA MET A 204 -2.57 3.79 19.56
C MET A 204 -2.99 2.33 19.44
N THR A 205 -3.73 1.81 20.42
CA THR A 205 -4.31 0.48 20.34
C THR A 205 -5.83 0.58 20.43
N LEU A 206 -6.51 -0.04 19.48
CA LEU A 206 -7.95 -0.21 19.49
C LEU A 206 -8.27 -1.68 19.73
N PHE A 207 -9.42 -1.95 20.32
CA PHE A 207 -9.96 -3.30 20.49
C PHE A 207 -11.31 -3.36 19.78
N GLN A 208 -11.43 -4.28 18.83
CA GLN A 208 -12.65 -4.50 18.06
C GLN A 208 -13.29 -5.80 18.52
N SER A 209 -14.56 -5.73 18.96
CA SER A 209 -15.29 -6.91 19.45
C SER A 209 -15.47 -7.95 18.35
N LEU A 210 -15.22 -9.22 18.69
CA LEU A 210 -15.44 -10.41 17.87
C LEU A 210 -16.28 -11.41 18.67
N GLU A 211 -16.92 -12.37 17.99
CA GLU A 211 -17.72 -13.42 18.60
C GLU A 211 -16.95 -14.18 19.72
N GLU A 212 -15.64 -14.34 19.52
CA GLU A 212 -14.74 -14.91 20.52
C GLU A 212 -13.63 -13.90 20.88
N GLY A 213 -13.89 -13.03 21.87
CA GLY A 213 -12.92 -12.07 22.39
C GLY A 213 -12.85 -10.76 21.61
N ASP A 214 -11.69 -10.14 21.61
CA ASP A 214 -11.46 -8.86 20.96
C ASP A 214 -10.24 -8.95 20.02
N ARG A 215 -10.34 -8.35 18.83
CA ARG A 215 -9.18 -8.13 17.95
C ARG A 215 -8.36 -6.94 18.46
N GLU A 216 -7.08 -7.16 18.76
CA GLU A 216 -6.15 -6.08 19.03
C GLU A 216 -5.67 -5.45 17.71
N ILE A 217 -5.90 -4.15 17.54
CA ILE A 217 -5.48 -3.37 16.37
C ILE A 217 -4.48 -2.33 16.84
N GLN A 218 -3.21 -2.48 16.45
CA GLN A 218 -2.15 -1.54 16.80
C GLN A 218 -1.89 -0.58 15.62
N LEU A 219 -2.17 0.70 15.82
CA LEU A 219 -1.77 1.79 14.93
C LEU A 219 -0.39 2.26 15.38
N ARG A 220 0.62 2.22 14.50
CA ARG A 220 2.00 2.52 14.89
C ARG A 220 2.67 3.45 13.87
N HIS A 221 3.27 4.51 14.37
CA HIS A 221 4.30 5.26 13.67
C HIS A 221 5.66 4.74 14.12
N LEU A 222 6.46 4.21 13.20
CA LEU A 222 7.76 3.60 13.51
C LEU A 222 8.93 4.53 13.22
N GLY A 223 8.64 5.73 12.74
CA GLY A 223 9.61 6.72 12.27
C GLY A 223 9.24 7.24 10.89
N ARG A 224 9.90 8.29 10.45
CA ARG A 224 9.68 8.91 9.13
C ARG A 224 10.16 7.96 8.03
N ALA A 225 9.40 7.89 6.95
CA ALA A 225 9.69 6.98 5.83
C ALA A 225 9.20 7.57 4.50
N HIS A 226 8.05 7.09 4.00
CA HIS A 226 7.41 7.59 2.77
C HIS A 226 6.93 9.04 2.92
N THR A 227 6.50 9.36 4.14
CA THR A 227 6.16 10.73 4.59
C THR A 227 6.71 11.00 5.99
N GLY A 228 6.37 12.15 6.57
CA GLY A 228 6.70 12.47 7.96
C GLY A 228 5.73 11.86 8.99
N GLY A 229 4.69 11.11 8.55
CA GLY A 229 3.62 10.65 9.44
C GLY A 229 2.98 9.34 9.00
N ASP A 230 3.78 8.38 8.53
CA ASP A 230 3.28 7.08 8.11
C ASP A 230 2.81 6.26 9.32
N VAL A 231 1.59 5.75 9.26
CA VAL A 231 0.98 4.86 10.25
C VAL A 231 0.75 3.50 9.62
N LEU A 232 1.32 2.47 10.21
CA LEU A 232 0.96 1.09 9.88
C LEU A 232 -0.14 0.58 10.81
N VAL A 233 -0.91 -0.39 10.32
CA VAL A 233 -1.91 -1.12 11.11
C VAL A 233 -1.42 -2.55 11.31
N PHE A 234 -1.10 -2.90 12.55
CA PHE A 234 -0.59 -4.22 12.91
C PHE A 234 -1.63 -5.00 13.70
N LEU A 235 -1.90 -6.22 13.27
CA LEU A 235 -2.79 -7.20 13.88
C LEU A 235 -1.92 -8.33 14.45
N PRO A 236 -1.59 -8.30 15.76
CA PRO A 236 -0.61 -9.22 16.33
C PRO A 236 -1.03 -10.69 16.28
N ASP A 237 -2.31 -10.96 16.54
CA ASP A 237 -2.83 -12.33 16.62
C ASP A 237 -2.93 -12.96 15.23
N GLU A 238 -3.31 -12.18 14.21
CA GLU A 238 -3.37 -12.60 12.82
C GLU A 238 -1.99 -12.60 12.14
N LYS A 239 -0.98 -11.98 12.75
CA LYS A 239 0.35 -11.75 12.19
C LYS A 239 0.31 -11.01 10.84
N ILE A 240 -0.55 -10.02 10.76
CA ILE A 240 -0.75 -9.19 9.57
C ILE A 240 -0.34 -7.75 9.86
N VAL A 241 0.32 -7.10 8.89
CA VAL A 241 0.58 -5.67 8.93
C VAL A 241 0.14 -5.00 7.61
N PHE A 242 -0.68 -3.95 7.70
CA PHE A 242 -0.91 -3.04 6.58
C PHE A 242 0.13 -1.91 6.67
N THR A 243 0.92 -1.74 5.61
CA THR A 243 2.09 -0.86 5.62
C THR A 243 1.83 0.50 4.98
N GLY A 244 0.66 0.68 4.33
CA GLY A 244 0.52 1.81 3.42
C GLY A 244 1.68 1.83 2.42
N ASP A 245 2.22 3.00 2.16
CA ASP A 245 3.33 3.19 1.22
C ASP A 245 4.70 3.21 1.87
N MET A 246 4.77 3.06 3.23
CA MET A 246 6.03 2.86 3.92
C MET A 246 6.81 1.66 3.34
N MET A 247 6.09 0.62 2.86
CA MET A 247 6.68 -0.52 2.18
C MET A 247 5.80 -1.01 1.03
N LEU A 248 6.34 -0.97 -0.17
CA LEU A 248 5.72 -1.47 -1.41
C LEU A 248 6.56 -2.62 -2.01
N PRO A 249 5.97 -3.51 -2.81
CA PRO A 249 6.71 -4.59 -3.49
C PRO A 249 7.55 -4.11 -4.69
N PHE A 250 7.63 -2.80 -4.89
CA PHE A 250 8.36 -2.10 -5.96
C PHE A 250 8.91 -0.77 -5.43
N LEU A 251 9.61 0.00 -6.28
CA LEU A 251 10.12 1.31 -5.88
C LEU A 251 8.97 2.28 -5.58
N ALA A 252 8.89 2.74 -4.33
CA ALA A 252 7.94 3.74 -3.90
C ALA A 252 8.29 5.12 -4.46
N TYR A 253 7.30 6.02 -4.50
CA TYR A 253 7.52 7.44 -4.67
C TYR A 253 8.32 7.99 -3.48
N MET A 254 9.31 8.86 -3.73
CA MET A 254 10.22 9.35 -2.69
C MET A 254 10.26 10.88 -2.60
N GLY A 255 9.41 11.59 -3.36
CA GLY A 255 9.44 13.06 -3.43
C GLY A 255 9.12 13.76 -2.11
N ASP A 256 8.40 13.10 -1.20
CA ASP A 256 8.11 13.57 0.15
C ASP A 256 8.79 12.73 1.23
N GLY A 257 9.57 11.71 0.79
CA GLY A 257 10.18 10.72 1.65
C GLY A 257 11.34 11.25 2.49
N HIS A 258 11.61 10.57 3.58
CA HIS A 258 12.77 10.74 4.44
C HIS A 258 13.78 9.63 4.13
N VAL A 259 14.40 9.69 2.95
CA VAL A 259 15.26 8.63 2.39
C VAL A 259 16.42 8.26 3.31
N ASP A 260 16.90 9.21 4.10
CA ASP A 260 17.93 9.07 5.12
C ASP A 260 17.48 8.26 6.36
N GLU A 261 16.23 8.41 6.78
CA GLU A 261 15.66 7.77 7.98
C GLU A 261 14.88 6.48 7.65
N TRP A 262 14.31 6.40 6.45
CA TRP A 262 13.49 5.27 6.00
C TRP A 262 14.12 3.89 6.23
N PRO A 263 15.43 3.69 5.97
CA PRO A 263 16.07 2.41 6.29
C PRO A 263 15.99 2.01 7.77
N ALA A 264 16.04 2.96 8.70
CA ALA A 264 15.90 2.69 10.13
C ALA A 264 14.44 2.37 10.50
N THR A 265 13.48 3.06 9.88
CA THR A 265 12.04 2.75 10.02
C THR A 265 11.72 1.33 9.53
N LEU A 266 12.34 0.88 8.43
CA LEU A 266 12.21 -0.51 7.96
C LEU A 266 12.90 -1.51 8.90
N ASP A 267 13.97 -1.13 9.61
CA ASP A 267 14.54 -1.98 10.67
C ASP A 267 13.53 -2.15 11.82
N ALA A 268 12.84 -1.10 12.22
CA ALA A 268 11.77 -1.19 13.22
C ALA A 268 10.59 -2.04 12.74
N LEU A 269 10.16 -1.91 11.47
CA LEU A 269 9.12 -2.77 10.88
C LEU A 269 9.49 -4.25 10.97
N LYS A 270 10.74 -4.61 10.71
CA LYS A 270 11.22 -6.01 10.75
C LYS A 270 11.19 -6.63 12.16
N THR A 271 11.10 -5.82 13.22
CA THR A 271 10.97 -6.32 14.61
C THR A 271 9.58 -6.84 14.93
N LEU A 272 8.56 -6.49 14.13
CA LEU A 272 7.21 -6.99 14.30
C LEU A 272 7.11 -8.46 13.85
N ASP A 273 6.33 -9.23 14.61
CA ASP A 273 6.06 -10.64 14.28
C ASP A 273 4.86 -10.75 13.32
N PHE A 274 5.12 -10.65 12.02
CA PHE A 274 4.12 -10.81 10.96
C PHE A 274 4.59 -11.78 9.88
N ASP A 275 3.66 -12.49 9.29
CA ASP A 275 3.86 -13.39 8.15
C ASP A 275 3.30 -12.83 6.85
N THR A 276 2.31 -11.93 6.97
CA THR A 276 1.64 -11.29 5.83
C THR A 276 1.72 -9.77 5.97
N TRP A 277 2.03 -9.10 4.87
CA TRP A 277 1.94 -7.64 4.81
C TRP A 277 1.14 -7.19 3.59
N LEU A 278 0.39 -6.11 3.81
CA LEU A 278 -0.59 -5.56 2.90
C LEU A 278 -0.12 -4.15 2.53
N PRO A 279 0.35 -3.94 1.30
CA PRO A 279 0.85 -2.63 0.88
C PRO A 279 -0.29 -1.69 0.46
N GLY A 280 -0.03 -0.38 0.48
CA GLY A 280 -0.93 0.61 -0.12
C GLY A 280 -1.10 0.43 -1.63
N HIS A 281 -0.13 -0.19 -2.31
CA HIS A 281 -0.20 -0.56 -3.73
C HIS A 281 0.43 -1.92 -3.96
N GLY A 282 -0.19 -2.73 -4.80
CA GLY A 282 0.29 -4.06 -5.14
C GLY A 282 -0.49 -5.19 -4.45
N PRO A 283 -0.05 -6.44 -4.59
CA PRO A 283 -0.76 -7.60 -4.05
C PRO A 283 -0.44 -7.87 -2.57
N VAL A 284 -1.20 -8.78 -1.97
CA VAL A 284 -0.88 -9.38 -0.67
C VAL A 284 0.50 -10.03 -0.70
N MET A 285 1.34 -9.73 0.26
CA MET A 285 2.72 -10.17 0.33
C MET A 285 2.96 -11.11 1.51
N ARG A 286 3.66 -12.23 1.27
CA ARG A 286 3.97 -13.27 2.26
C ARG A 286 5.47 -13.57 2.37
N THR A 287 6.32 -12.62 1.95
CA THR A 287 7.78 -12.71 2.03
C THR A 287 8.36 -11.37 2.46
N ARG A 288 9.39 -11.41 3.30
CA ARG A 288 10.10 -10.20 3.76
C ARG A 288 11.25 -9.77 2.84
N LYS A 289 11.55 -10.56 1.77
CA LYS A 289 12.64 -10.23 0.85
C LYS A 289 12.53 -8.82 0.26
N PRO A 290 11.36 -8.35 -0.23
CA PRO A 290 11.25 -6.99 -0.76
C PRO A 290 11.61 -5.89 0.25
N ILE A 291 11.38 -6.11 1.55
CA ILE A 291 11.76 -5.14 2.61
C ILE A 291 13.28 -4.99 2.66
N HIS A 292 14.02 -6.09 2.62
CA HIS A 292 15.49 -6.05 2.60
C HIS A 292 16.04 -5.42 1.31
N ASP A 293 15.44 -5.77 0.16
CA ASP A 293 15.84 -5.24 -1.13
C ASP A 293 15.64 -3.72 -1.21
N PHE A 294 14.48 -3.25 -0.75
CA PHE A 294 14.15 -1.83 -0.76
C PHE A 294 15.02 -1.04 0.23
N GLN A 295 15.26 -1.59 1.41
CA GLN A 295 16.17 -0.98 2.38
C GLN A 295 17.60 -0.83 1.84
N ALA A 296 18.09 -1.85 1.11
CA ALA A 296 19.40 -1.80 0.45
C ALA A 296 19.43 -0.73 -0.66
N TYR A 297 18.35 -0.64 -1.44
CA TYR A 297 18.19 0.40 -2.46
C TYR A 297 18.22 1.82 -1.86
N LEU A 298 17.46 2.06 -0.79
CA LEU A 298 17.41 3.39 -0.13
C LEU A 298 18.78 3.81 0.41
N ARG A 299 19.53 2.89 1.03
CA ARG A 299 20.89 3.18 1.55
C ARG A 299 21.85 3.53 0.42
N ASP A 300 21.83 2.78 -0.68
CA ASP A 300 22.69 3.01 -1.83
C ASP A 300 22.33 4.33 -2.53
N LEU A 301 21.03 4.60 -2.70
CA LEU A 301 20.52 5.85 -3.27
C LEU A 301 20.97 7.07 -2.45
N TRP A 302 20.79 7.00 -1.11
CA TRP A 302 21.20 8.07 -0.22
C TRP A 302 22.70 8.37 -0.31
N ILE A 303 23.54 7.33 -0.27
CA ILE A 303 25.00 7.47 -0.35
C ILE A 303 25.41 8.12 -1.67
N LYS A 304 24.99 7.54 -2.79
CA LYS A 304 25.37 8.03 -4.13
C LYS A 304 24.85 9.44 -4.41
N ALA A 305 23.62 9.76 -4.00
CA ALA A 305 23.09 11.11 -4.18
C ALA A 305 23.81 12.13 -3.29
N SER A 306 24.18 11.76 -2.06
CA SER A 306 24.96 12.62 -1.16
C SER A 306 26.38 12.88 -1.68
N ASP A 307 27.01 11.89 -2.29
CA ASP A 307 28.34 12.06 -2.93
C ASP A 307 28.25 13.09 -4.07
N LEU A 308 27.27 12.93 -4.98
CA LEU A 308 27.05 13.88 -6.08
C LEU A 308 26.71 15.30 -5.58
N TYR A 309 25.91 15.43 -4.52
CA TYR A 309 25.64 16.72 -3.87
C TYR A 309 26.93 17.38 -3.38
N THR A 310 27.77 16.63 -2.68
CA THR A 310 29.04 17.10 -2.13
C THR A 310 30.05 17.52 -3.25
N GLU A 311 29.98 16.83 -4.39
CA GLU A 311 30.74 17.17 -5.59
C GLU A 311 30.21 18.42 -6.34
N GLY A 312 29.06 18.96 -5.89
CA GLY A 312 28.43 20.15 -6.50
C GLY A 312 27.67 19.83 -7.80
N VAL A 313 27.32 18.58 -8.03
CA VAL A 313 26.47 18.18 -9.18
C VAL A 313 25.06 18.65 -8.94
N ASP A 314 24.45 19.33 -9.91
CA ASP A 314 23.05 19.75 -9.80
C ASP A 314 22.07 18.57 -9.80
N ALA A 315 20.87 18.78 -9.24
CA ALA A 315 19.88 17.72 -9.04
C ALA A 315 19.39 17.09 -10.36
N GLU A 316 19.27 17.86 -11.44
CA GLU A 316 18.83 17.36 -12.75
C GLU A 316 19.89 16.43 -13.34
N THR A 317 21.17 16.84 -13.33
CA THR A 317 22.29 16.02 -13.77
C THR A 317 22.41 14.76 -12.92
N ALA A 318 22.31 14.87 -11.58
CA ALA A 318 22.35 13.74 -10.68
C ALA A 318 21.20 12.74 -10.97
N ALA A 319 19.97 13.21 -11.16
CA ALA A 319 18.83 12.37 -11.48
C ALA A 319 19.01 11.58 -12.80
N ASN A 320 19.63 12.20 -13.80
CA ASN A 320 19.84 11.59 -15.12
C ASN A 320 21.04 10.63 -15.16
N THR A 321 22.00 10.76 -14.27
CA THR A 321 23.29 10.03 -14.35
C THR A 321 23.50 9.01 -13.25
N LEU A 322 22.81 9.15 -12.09
CA LEU A 322 23.00 8.26 -10.96
C LEU A 322 22.66 6.81 -11.34
N ASP A 323 23.62 5.90 -11.14
CA ASP A 323 23.49 4.51 -11.55
C ASP A 323 23.07 3.62 -10.37
N MET A 324 21.82 3.09 -10.47
CA MET A 324 21.22 2.13 -9.54
C MET A 324 20.98 0.77 -10.21
N THR A 325 21.62 0.49 -11.35
CA THR A 325 21.38 -0.76 -12.12
C THR A 325 21.79 -2.02 -11.39
N ASN A 326 22.65 -1.92 -10.35
CA ASN A 326 22.94 -3.01 -9.43
C ASN A 326 21.69 -3.56 -8.67
N HIS A 327 20.61 -2.78 -8.60
CA HIS A 327 19.31 -3.19 -8.02
C HIS A 327 18.30 -3.67 -9.05
N SER A 328 18.63 -3.71 -10.34
CA SER A 328 17.69 -4.04 -11.44
C SER A 328 17.09 -5.46 -11.36
N GLN A 329 17.79 -6.41 -10.71
CA GLN A 329 17.27 -7.77 -10.49
C GLN A 329 16.09 -7.78 -9.49
N ASN A 330 16.07 -6.84 -8.55
CA ASN A 330 15.03 -6.73 -7.54
C ASN A 330 13.90 -5.78 -7.97
N PHE A 331 14.21 -4.78 -8.81
CA PHE A 331 13.29 -3.74 -9.23
C PHE A 331 13.29 -3.59 -10.76
N ALA A 332 12.29 -4.16 -11.40
CA ALA A 332 12.14 -4.15 -12.86
C ALA A 332 11.97 -2.73 -13.47
N GLN A 333 11.68 -1.73 -12.63
CA GLN A 333 11.61 -0.32 -13.02
C GLN A 333 13.01 0.22 -13.40
N ILE A 334 14.09 -0.34 -12.85
CA ILE A 334 15.48 0.09 -13.11
C ILE A 334 15.98 -0.60 -14.37
N ARG A 335 16.04 0.13 -15.49
CA ARG A 335 16.46 -0.39 -16.80
C ARG A 335 17.79 0.17 -17.30
N ALA A 336 18.19 1.31 -16.78
CA ALA A 336 19.39 2.07 -17.16
C ALA A 336 19.76 3.00 -16.00
N PRO A 337 20.94 3.68 -16.04
CA PRO A 337 21.20 4.81 -15.16
C PRO A 337 20.09 5.87 -15.25
N GLY A 338 19.91 6.58 -14.16
CA GLY A 338 18.86 7.55 -13.91
C GLY A 338 17.89 7.09 -12.84
N VAL A 339 17.38 8.03 -12.07
CA VAL A 339 16.42 7.85 -11.00
C VAL A 339 15.34 8.93 -11.08
N ASP A 340 14.24 8.74 -10.35
CA ASP A 340 13.18 9.75 -10.30
C ASP A 340 13.73 11.11 -9.85
N PRO A 341 13.61 12.19 -10.64
CA PRO A 341 14.12 13.51 -10.27
C PRO A 341 13.55 14.03 -8.94
N ARG A 342 12.32 13.63 -8.60
CA ARG A 342 11.66 14.02 -7.34
C ARG A 342 12.39 13.43 -6.13
N ALA A 343 12.91 12.21 -6.25
CA ALA A 343 13.72 11.58 -5.21
C ALA A 343 15.04 12.35 -4.98
N ILE A 344 15.73 12.75 -6.04
CA ILE A 344 16.98 13.51 -5.93
C ILE A 344 16.72 14.91 -5.36
N ASN A 345 15.72 15.62 -5.86
CA ASN A 345 15.33 16.94 -5.32
C ASN A 345 15.03 16.85 -3.82
N ARG A 346 14.35 15.79 -3.40
CA ARG A 346 14.04 15.55 -1.98
C ARG A 346 15.30 15.28 -1.17
N ILE A 347 16.19 14.43 -1.65
CA ILE A 347 17.47 14.14 -0.98
C ILE A 347 18.31 15.41 -0.83
N TYR A 348 18.44 16.21 -1.87
CA TYR A 348 19.18 17.47 -1.84
C TYR A 348 18.57 18.46 -0.83
N SER A 349 17.24 18.59 -0.81
CA SER A 349 16.56 19.41 0.20
C SER A 349 16.80 18.92 1.64
N LEU A 350 16.88 17.60 1.86
CA LEU A 350 17.20 17.03 3.19
C LEU A 350 18.66 17.34 3.57
N LEU A 351 19.60 17.30 2.63
CA LEU A 351 21.01 17.63 2.87
C LEU A 351 21.17 19.12 3.20
N GLU A 352 20.57 20.02 2.40
CA GLU A 352 20.57 21.47 2.64
C GLU A 352 20.02 21.83 4.02
N SER A 353 18.95 21.16 4.47
CA SER A 353 18.35 21.40 5.79
C SER A 353 19.24 20.98 6.97
N ARG A 354 20.25 20.16 6.74
CA ARG A 354 21.24 19.73 7.76
C ARG A 354 22.43 20.68 7.90
N GLU A 355 22.67 21.51 6.87
CA GLU A 355 23.75 22.48 6.85
C GLU A 355 23.35 23.82 7.53
N GLN A 356 22.05 24.03 7.77
CA GLN A 356 21.47 25.19 8.46
C GLN A 356 21.34 24.93 9.97
#